data_5d61065301ce6c9f464726aec6c9b8b0
#
_entry.id   5d61065301ce6c9f464726aec6c9b8b0
#
_cell.length_a   1.000
_cell.length_b   1.000
_cell.length_c   1.000
_cell.angle_alpha   90.00
_cell.angle_beta   90.00
_cell.angle_gamma   90.00
#
_symmetry.space_group_name_H-M   'P 1'
#
loop_
_entity.id
_entity.type
_entity.pdbx_description
1 polymer ?
#
loop_
_entity_poly.entity_id
_entity_poly.type
_entity_poly.pdbx_seq_one_letter_code
_entity_poly.pdbx_strand_id
1 'polypeptide(L)'
;MAAAPAGEDNYPEPVVSRGASGGALWRVVGLSVVFVGIAVAFALLGESAPSDMVLLVLGILAVIGVFSLFALAAGLFRFVGGEEKRTLSRAVVDSLPYGALVTDRDGKIAYANARYAELSKTVSRDVPVGVPRLLAGHSEASEAVYRLSRAARDGRAIVEDIRLPRGGDGAQWLRIGVRGLPEFDGDSGRKIIWTVEDITRDREAQENFYVDLQKVIDYLDHAPAGLFSANARGRIQYINSTLADWLGYDLAA
;
A
#
# COMPACT_ATOMS: atom_id res chain seq x y z
N MET A 1 -7.37 31.81 -29.32
CA MET A 1 -8.13 30.68 -28.75
C MET A 1 -7.26 30.12 -27.64
N ALA A 2 -7.53 30.54 -26.41
CA ALA A 2 -6.72 30.25 -25.22
C ALA A 2 -7.04 28.83 -24.71
N ALA A 3 -5.99 28.04 -24.50
CA ALA A 3 -6.10 26.72 -23.87
C ALA A 3 -6.49 26.86 -22.40
N ALA A 4 -7.52 26.15 -21.97
CA ALA A 4 -7.92 26.05 -20.57
C ALA A 4 -6.84 25.35 -19.74
N PRO A 5 -6.64 25.73 -18.46
CA PRO A 5 -5.70 25.04 -17.59
C PRO A 5 -6.22 23.63 -17.27
N ALA A 6 -5.30 22.67 -17.31
CA ALA A 6 -5.53 21.29 -16.89
C ALA A 6 -6.07 21.26 -15.45
N GLY A 7 -7.17 20.51 -15.25
CA GLY A 7 -7.82 20.37 -13.96
C GLY A 7 -6.85 19.86 -12.90
N GLU A 8 -6.86 20.50 -11.74
CA GLU A 8 -6.26 19.99 -10.52
C GLU A 8 -6.88 18.63 -10.24
N ASP A 9 -6.07 17.59 -10.30
CA ASP A 9 -6.42 16.22 -9.91
C ASP A 9 -6.78 16.23 -8.42
N ASN A 10 -8.06 16.32 -8.13
CA ASN A 10 -8.62 16.27 -6.79
C ASN A 10 -8.60 14.80 -6.30
N TYR A 11 -7.41 14.29 -5.98
CA TYR A 11 -7.28 12.99 -5.35
C TYR A 11 -7.82 13.08 -3.91
N PRO A 12 -8.70 12.14 -3.48
CA PRO A 12 -9.17 12.12 -2.12
C PRO A 12 -7.99 11.94 -1.16
N GLU A 13 -7.95 12.78 -0.10
CA GLU A 13 -6.91 12.66 0.92
C GLU A 13 -6.88 11.23 1.50
N PRO A 14 -5.68 10.65 1.69
CA PRO A 14 -5.56 9.31 2.26
C PRO A 14 -6.17 9.26 3.64
N VAL A 15 -7.03 8.28 3.87
CA VAL A 15 -7.69 8.09 5.18
C VAL A 15 -6.65 7.62 6.19
N VAL A 16 -6.19 8.56 7.01
CA VAL A 16 -5.29 8.29 8.12
C VAL A 16 -6.12 8.21 9.40
N SER A 17 -6.14 7.06 10.07
CA SER A 17 -6.63 6.99 11.42
C SER A 17 -5.74 7.89 12.30
N ARG A 18 -6.26 9.03 12.75
CA ARG A 18 -5.58 9.89 13.71
C ARG A 18 -5.44 9.15 15.03
N GLY A 19 -4.32 8.44 15.20
CA GLY A 19 -3.89 8.03 16.52
C GLY A 19 -3.66 9.30 17.34
N ALA A 20 -4.40 9.44 18.43
CA ALA A 20 -4.38 10.59 19.31
C ALA A 20 -2.97 10.86 19.87
N SER A 21 -2.22 11.76 19.24
CA SER A 21 -0.92 12.23 19.76
C SER A 21 -1.05 13.56 20.55
N GLY A 22 -2.28 13.95 20.91
CA GLY A 22 -2.53 15.19 21.67
C GLY A 22 -1.99 15.22 23.11
N GLY A 23 -1.67 14.06 23.71
CA GLY A 23 -1.28 14.00 25.12
C GLY A 23 0.13 14.48 25.46
N ALA A 24 1.07 14.43 24.52
CA ALA A 24 2.46 14.79 24.80
C ALA A 24 2.68 16.31 24.84
N LEU A 25 2.04 17.05 23.95
CA LEU A 25 2.13 18.49 23.88
C LEU A 25 1.53 19.15 25.14
N TRP A 26 0.37 18.67 25.61
CA TRP A 26 -0.27 19.14 26.84
C TRP A 26 0.56 18.85 28.09
N ARG A 27 1.32 17.76 28.14
CA ARG A 27 2.23 17.44 29.25
C ARG A 27 3.41 18.42 29.29
N VAL A 28 4.02 18.76 28.15
CA VAL A 28 5.10 19.73 28.03
C VAL A 28 4.62 21.13 28.40
N VAL A 29 3.48 21.55 27.89
CA VAL A 29 2.83 22.86 28.24
C VAL A 29 2.50 22.87 29.71
N GLY A 30 1.90 21.84 30.28
CA GLY A 30 1.59 21.74 31.70
C GLY A 30 2.83 21.85 32.60
N LEU A 31 3.92 21.15 32.24
CA LEU A 31 5.19 21.22 32.98
C LEU A 31 5.78 22.66 32.92
N SER A 32 5.76 23.29 31.74
CA SER A 32 6.24 24.66 31.56
C SER A 32 5.43 25.68 32.38
N VAL A 33 4.12 25.54 32.44
CA VAL A 33 3.23 26.41 33.24
C VAL A 33 3.51 26.26 34.73
N VAL A 34 3.72 25.02 35.20
CA VAL A 34 4.11 24.76 36.61
C VAL A 34 5.46 25.44 36.93
N PHE A 35 6.44 25.34 36.03
CA PHE A 35 7.77 25.93 36.20
C PHE A 35 7.70 27.46 36.28
N VAL A 36 6.96 28.11 35.39
CA VAL A 36 6.75 29.54 35.38
C VAL A 36 5.98 29.96 36.62
N GLY A 37 4.97 29.22 37.05
CA GLY A 37 4.21 29.47 38.26
C GLY A 37 5.05 29.47 39.55
N ILE A 38 5.97 28.51 39.67
CA ILE A 38 6.91 28.40 40.79
C ILE A 38 7.90 29.57 40.75
N ALA A 39 8.42 29.96 39.59
CA ALA A 39 9.35 31.08 39.46
C ALA A 39 8.69 32.43 39.84
N VAL A 40 7.45 32.64 39.41
CA VAL A 40 6.68 33.85 39.76
C VAL A 40 6.33 33.88 41.24
N ALA A 41 5.89 32.79 41.84
CA ALA A 41 5.61 32.69 43.27
C ALA A 41 6.88 32.99 44.09
N PHE A 42 8.01 32.53 43.63
CA PHE A 42 9.30 32.78 44.31
C PHE A 42 9.76 34.23 44.16
N ALA A 43 9.50 34.90 43.02
CA ALA A 43 9.80 36.31 42.82
C ALA A 43 8.98 37.22 43.75
N LEU A 44 7.71 36.82 43.99
CA LEU A 44 6.76 37.59 44.82
C LEU A 44 6.99 37.39 46.35
N LEU A 45 7.43 36.20 46.76
CA LEU A 45 7.62 35.85 48.19
C LEU A 45 9.06 35.96 48.66
N GLY A 46 10.02 36.15 47.77
CA GLY A 46 11.47 36.04 48.05
C GLY A 46 12.04 37.18 48.92
N GLU A 47 11.38 38.35 49.08
CA GLU A 47 11.88 39.45 49.88
C GLU A 47 11.89 39.19 51.41
N SER A 48 11.19 38.13 51.88
CA SER A 48 11.07 37.83 53.32
C SER A 48 11.68 36.48 53.72
N ALA A 49 12.34 35.77 52.80
CA ALA A 49 12.83 34.41 53.04
C ALA A 49 14.28 34.37 53.51
N PRO A 50 14.66 33.47 54.45
CA PRO A 50 16.05 33.25 54.85
C PRO A 50 16.91 32.84 53.65
N SER A 51 18.17 33.36 53.59
CA SER A 51 19.10 33.09 52.44
C SER A 51 19.33 31.62 52.15
N ASP A 52 19.33 30.77 53.17
CA ASP A 52 19.56 29.31 53.03
C ASP A 52 18.40 28.62 52.35
N MET A 53 17.17 29.07 52.57
CA MET A 53 15.96 28.56 51.94
C MET A 53 15.91 28.97 50.46
N VAL A 54 16.37 30.19 50.13
CA VAL A 54 16.48 30.66 48.73
C VAL A 54 17.42 29.82 47.92
N LEU A 55 18.64 29.51 48.48
CA LEU A 55 19.64 28.67 47.80
C LEU A 55 19.16 27.23 47.59
N LEU A 56 18.43 26.66 48.57
CA LEU A 56 17.90 25.32 48.47
C LEU A 56 16.81 25.22 47.39
N VAL A 57 15.89 26.15 47.29
CA VAL A 57 14.85 26.19 46.26
C VAL A 57 15.45 26.41 44.87
N LEU A 58 16.44 27.31 44.75
CA LEU A 58 17.15 27.53 43.48
C LEU A 58 17.89 26.31 43.01
N GLY A 59 18.51 25.57 43.92
CA GLY A 59 19.21 24.29 43.63
C GLY A 59 18.23 23.23 43.13
N ILE A 60 17.08 23.06 43.78
CA ILE A 60 16.06 22.10 43.33
C ILE A 60 15.53 22.53 41.97
N LEU A 61 15.24 23.80 41.72
CA LEU A 61 14.75 24.32 40.44
C LEU A 61 15.78 24.05 39.32
N ALA A 62 17.07 24.26 39.58
CA ALA A 62 18.13 24.02 38.64
C ALA A 62 18.23 22.53 38.26
N VAL A 63 18.15 21.63 39.25
CA VAL A 63 18.18 20.15 38.99
C VAL A 63 16.95 19.74 38.17
N ILE A 64 15.77 20.19 38.52
CA ILE A 64 14.53 19.90 37.77
C ILE A 64 14.61 20.48 36.34
N GLY A 65 15.16 21.69 36.18
CA GLY A 65 15.35 22.36 34.88
C GLY A 65 16.30 21.56 33.97
N VAL A 66 17.44 21.12 34.50
CA VAL A 66 18.39 20.29 33.74
C VAL A 66 17.75 18.96 33.34
N PHE A 67 17.03 18.30 34.26
CA PHE A 67 16.32 17.05 33.97
C PHE A 67 15.22 17.24 32.95
N SER A 68 14.48 18.35 32.99
CA SER A 68 13.43 18.68 32.01
C SER A 68 14.00 18.97 30.63
N LEU A 69 15.12 19.69 30.55
CA LEU A 69 15.86 19.92 29.30
C LEU A 69 16.41 18.61 28.70
N PHE A 70 16.94 17.72 29.54
CA PHE A 70 17.42 16.43 29.09
C PHE A 70 16.26 15.54 28.59
N ALA A 71 15.13 15.51 29.28
CA ALA A 71 13.93 14.80 28.88
C ALA A 71 13.33 15.37 27.60
N LEU A 72 13.33 16.69 27.43
CA LEU A 72 12.89 17.39 26.23
C LEU A 72 13.82 17.07 25.05
N ALA A 73 15.13 17.11 25.23
CA ALA A 73 16.10 16.76 24.19
C ALA A 73 15.98 15.30 23.77
N ALA A 74 15.85 14.39 24.71
CA ALA A 74 15.63 12.96 24.42
C ALA A 74 14.28 12.67 23.76
N GLY A 75 13.23 13.45 24.14
CA GLY A 75 11.88 13.35 23.55
C GLY A 75 11.77 14.05 22.20
N LEU A 76 12.40 15.21 22.02
CA LEU A 76 12.39 15.96 20.76
C LEU A 76 13.11 15.20 19.64
N PHE A 77 14.24 14.57 19.94
CA PHE A 77 14.94 13.73 18.96
C PHE A 77 14.09 12.53 18.47
N ARG A 78 13.24 11.98 19.32
CA ARG A 78 12.30 10.91 18.89
C ARG A 78 11.14 11.44 18.04
N PHE A 79 10.68 12.67 18.26
CA PHE A 79 9.58 13.26 17.50
C PHE A 79 9.99 13.68 16.07
N VAL A 80 11.13 14.34 15.92
CA VAL A 80 11.59 14.87 14.62
C VAL A 80 11.95 13.72 13.65
N GLY A 81 12.64 12.68 14.14
CA GLY A 81 12.98 11.52 13.28
C GLY A 81 11.79 10.61 12.92
N GLY A 82 10.68 10.69 13.68
CA GLY A 82 9.49 9.87 13.43
C GLY A 82 8.56 10.43 12.36
N GLU A 83 8.39 11.74 12.28
CA GLU A 83 7.51 12.37 11.29
C GLU A 83 8.11 12.35 9.87
N GLU A 84 9.39 12.62 9.74
CA GLU A 84 10.07 12.63 8.45
C GLU A 84 10.11 11.22 7.83
N LYS A 85 10.42 10.20 8.63
CA LYS A 85 10.34 8.79 8.17
C LYS A 85 8.92 8.37 7.80
N ARG A 86 7.90 8.82 8.54
CA ARG A 86 6.49 8.53 8.26
C ARG A 86 6.04 9.20 6.95
N THR A 87 6.46 10.43 6.71
CA THR A 87 6.12 11.17 5.50
C THR A 87 6.73 10.53 4.27
N LEU A 88 8.02 10.17 4.32
CA LEU A 88 8.70 9.48 3.23
C LEU A 88 8.08 8.11 2.93
N SER A 89 7.80 7.31 3.96
CA SER A 89 7.17 5.99 3.79
C SER A 89 5.79 6.09 3.16
N ARG A 90 5.00 7.09 3.52
CA ARG A 90 3.70 7.37 2.91
C ARG A 90 3.84 7.80 1.46
N ALA A 91 4.72 8.75 1.17
CA ALA A 91 4.95 9.22 -0.19
C ALA A 91 5.37 8.08 -1.13
N VAL A 92 6.18 7.14 -0.66
CA VAL A 92 6.55 5.94 -1.43
C VAL A 92 5.33 5.06 -1.70
N VAL A 93 4.49 4.80 -0.70
CA VAL A 93 3.29 3.95 -0.88
C VAL A 93 2.24 4.65 -1.73
N ASP A 94 2.11 5.99 -1.64
CA ASP A 94 1.20 6.78 -2.48
C ASP A 94 1.64 6.85 -3.94
N SER A 95 2.93 6.75 -4.21
CA SER A 95 3.46 6.72 -5.59
C SER A 95 3.26 5.39 -6.32
N LEU A 96 2.80 4.34 -5.64
CA LEU A 96 2.58 3.03 -6.25
C LEU A 96 1.43 3.09 -7.26
N PRO A 97 1.59 2.47 -8.45
CA PRO A 97 0.56 2.48 -9.50
C PRO A 97 -0.65 1.59 -9.18
N TYR A 98 -0.57 0.81 -8.12
CA TYR A 98 -1.61 -0.11 -7.65
C TYR A 98 -2.12 0.26 -6.25
N GLY A 99 -3.26 -0.29 -5.87
CA GLY A 99 -3.85 -0.11 -4.55
C GLY A 99 -2.99 -0.76 -3.47
N ALA A 100 -2.65 -0.01 -2.42
CA ALA A 100 -1.92 -0.51 -1.27
C ALA A 100 -2.68 -0.22 0.02
N LEU A 101 -2.81 -1.26 0.85
CA LEU A 101 -3.49 -1.23 2.15
C LEU A 101 -2.55 -1.83 3.20
N VAL A 102 -2.38 -1.14 4.32
CA VAL A 102 -1.65 -1.64 5.48
C VAL A 102 -2.64 -1.91 6.60
N THR A 103 -2.60 -3.12 7.14
CA THR A 103 -3.42 -3.53 8.29
C THR A 103 -2.55 -4.02 9.44
N ASP A 104 -3.12 -4.08 10.63
CA ASP A 104 -2.58 -4.88 11.72
C ASP A 104 -2.97 -6.37 11.57
N ARG A 105 -2.59 -7.20 12.56
CA ARG A 105 -2.92 -8.64 12.56
C ARG A 105 -4.42 -8.90 12.67
N ASP A 106 -5.15 -7.99 13.27
CA ASP A 106 -6.61 -8.10 13.50
C ASP A 106 -7.40 -7.58 12.29
N GLY A 107 -6.69 -7.13 11.24
CA GLY A 107 -7.30 -6.62 10.01
C GLY A 107 -7.75 -5.15 10.11
N LYS A 108 -7.42 -4.46 11.20
CA LYS A 108 -7.70 -3.02 11.33
C LYS A 108 -6.79 -2.24 10.39
N ILE A 109 -7.38 -1.35 9.62
CA ILE A 109 -6.69 -0.55 8.62
C ILE A 109 -5.84 0.51 9.32
N ALA A 110 -4.54 0.49 9.06
CA ALA A 110 -3.59 1.49 9.51
C ALA A 110 -3.34 2.56 8.44
N TYR A 111 -3.36 2.17 7.17
CA TYR A 111 -3.14 3.07 6.04
C TYR A 111 -3.72 2.46 4.74
N ALA A 112 -4.20 3.33 3.85
CA ALA A 112 -4.60 2.97 2.49
C ALA A 112 -4.20 4.12 1.55
N ASN A 113 -3.59 3.80 0.40
CA ASN A 113 -3.28 4.83 -0.60
C ASN A 113 -4.52 5.19 -1.43
N ALA A 114 -4.43 6.28 -2.21
CA ALA A 114 -5.53 6.79 -3.02
C ALA A 114 -6.06 5.75 -4.02
N ARG A 115 -5.16 4.97 -4.64
CA ARG A 115 -5.54 3.90 -5.58
C ARG A 115 -6.38 2.81 -4.91
N TYR A 116 -6.01 2.39 -3.69
CA TYR A 116 -6.82 1.42 -2.94
C TYR A 116 -8.18 2.01 -2.54
N ALA A 117 -8.19 3.27 -2.11
CA ALA A 117 -9.43 3.96 -1.76
C ALA A 117 -10.41 4.01 -2.95
N GLU A 118 -9.92 4.26 -4.17
CA GLU A 118 -10.74 4.21 -5.38
C GLU A 118 -11.33 2.81 -5.63
N LEU A 119 -10.51 1.76 -5.55
CA LEU A 119 -10.97 0.38 -5.70
C LEU A 119 -12.03 0.01 -4.64
N SER A 120 -11.87 0.48 -3.41
CA SER A 120 -12.80 0.18 -2.32
C SER A 120 -14.11 0.96 -2.38
N LYS A 121 -14.21 2.04 -3.15
CA LYS A 121 -15.47 2.81 -3.37
C LYS A 121 -16.58 1.98 -3.98
N THR A 122 -16.27 0.91 -4.67
CA THR A 122 -17.26 -0.05 -5.21
C THR A 122 -18.08 -0.73 -4.11
N VAL A 123 -17.52 -0.86 -2.91
CA VAL A 123 -18.14 -1.53 -1.75
C VAL A 123 -18.56 -0.52 -0.67
N SER A 124 -17.77 0.54 -0.45
CA SER A 124 -18.05 1.56 0.55
C SER A 124 -17.60 2.93 0.04
N ARG A 125 -18.49 3.94 0.10
CA ARG A 125 -18.21 5.28 -0.43
C ARG A 125 -17.31 6.11 0.49
N ASP A 126 -17.40 5.90 1.79
CA ASP A 126 -16.84 6.83 2.77
C ASP A 126 -15.57 6.34 3.45
N VAL A 127 -15.37 5.01 3.55
CA VAL A 127 -14.25 4.43 4.28
C VAL A 127 -13.67 3.25 3.52
N PRO A 128 -12.34 3.16 3.33
CA PRO A 128 -11.71 1.98 2.76
C PRO A 128 -12.05 0.72 3.57
N VAL A 129 -12.32 -0.38 2.87
CA VAL A 129 -12.62 -1.67 3.48
C VAL A 129 -11.42 -2.61 3.34
N GLY A 130 -11.29 -3.58 4.25
CA GLY A 130 -10.24 -4.61 4.13
C GLY A 130 -10.45 -5.50 2.89
N VAL A 131 -9.36 -6.09 2.37
CA VAL A 131 -9.40 -6.96 1.19
C VAL A 131 -10.42 -8.10 1.30
N PRO A 132 -10.56 -8.79 2.46
CA PRO A 132 -11.61 -9.81 2.60
C PRO A 132 -13.02 -9.28 2.38
N ARG A 133 -13.29 -8.04 2.80
CA ARG A 133 -14.59 -7.40 2.62
C ARG A 133 -14.80 -6.86 1.21
N LEU A 134 -13.72 -6.41 0.57
CA LEU A 134 -13.73 -5.97 -0.84
C LEU A 134 -14.18 -7.11 -1.77
N LEU A 135 -13.77 -8.34 -1.46
CA LEU A 135 -14.06 -9.55 -2.24
C LEU A 135 -15.28 -10.33 -1.72
N ALA A 136 -15.93 -9.85 -0.65
CA ALA A 136 -17.11 -10.49 -0.09
C ALA A 136 -18.25 -10.50 -1.12
N GLY A 137 -18.96 -11.63 -1.21
CA GLY A 137 -20.04 -11.81 -2.18
C GLY A 137 -19.63 -12.52 -3.49
N HIS A 138 -18.34 -12.77 -3.69
CA HIS A 138 -17.81 -13.52 -4.82
C HIS A 138 -17.36 -14.91 -4.35
N SER A 139 -18.14 -15.95 -4.67
CA SER A 139 -17.86 -17.33 -4.26
C SER A 139 -16.48 -17.81 -4.74
N GLU A 140 -16.11 -17.46 -5.98
CA GLU A 140 -14.81 -17.81 -6.60
C GLU A 140 -13.62 -17.18 -5.87
N ALA A 141 -13.82 -16.02 -5.23
CA ALA A 141 -12.78 -15.33 -4.48
C ALA A 141 -12.58 -15.86 -3.05
N SER A 142 -13.56 -16.58 -2.49
CA SER A 142 -13.57 -16.96 -1.07
C SER A 142 -12.36 -17.82 -0.69
N GLU A 143 -11.99 -18.77 -1.54
CA GLU A 143 -10.86 -19.66 -1.29
C GLU A 143 -9.52 -18.91 -1.38
N ALA A 144 -9.37 -18.02 -2.38
CA ALA A 144 -8.20 -17.18 -2.53
C ALA A 144 -8.05 -16.22 -1.33
N VAL A 145 -9.14 -15.59 -0.87
CA VAL A 145 -9.18 -14.75 0.34
C VAL A 145 -8.72 -15.54 1.57
N TYR A 146 -9.17 -16.78 1.71
CA TYR A 146 -8.75 -17.63 2.83
C TYR A 146 -7.25 -17.91 2.79
N ARG A 147 -6.68 -18.31 1.61
CA ARG A 147 -5.24 -18.56 1.44
C ARG A 147 -4.42 -17.31 1.71
N LEU A 148 -4.81 -16.17 1.12
CA LEU A 148 -4.16 -14.88 1.33
C LEU A 148 -4.18 -14.46 2.80
N SER A 149 -5.35 -14.57 3.46
CA SER A 149 -5.49 -14.20 4.88
C SER A 149 -4.68 -15.11 5.80
N ARG A 150 -4.57 -16.39 5.46
CA ARG A 150 -3.72 -17.34 6.20
C ARG A 150 -2.25 -16.99 6.02
N ALA A 151 -1.80 -16.76 4.79
CA ALA A 151 -0.42 -16.35 4.50
C ALA A 151 -0.05 -15.05 5.23
N ALA A 152 -0.98 -14.09 5.27
CA ALA A 152 -0.81 -12.84 6.01
C ALA A 152 -0.53 -13.09 7.50
N ARG A 153 -1.32 -13.94 8.15
CA ARG A 153 -1.14 -14.32 9.57
C ARG A 153 0.17 -15.06 9.81
N ASP A 154 0.54 -15.95 8.90
CA ASP A 154 1.78 -16.72 8.96
C ASP A 154 3.03 -15.86 8.61
N GLY A 155 2.84 -14.61 8.19
CA GLY A 155 3.91 -13.70 7.77
C GLY A 155 4.56 -14.06 6.42
N ARG A 156 3.91 -14.92 5.64
CA ARG A 156 4.37 -15.32 4.29
C ARG A 156 3.93 -14.30 3.25
N ALA A 157 4.73 -14.16 2.20
CA ALA A 157 4.36 -13.40 1.02
C ALA A 157 3.73 -14.34 -0.01
N ILE A 158 2.56 -13.95 -0.54
CA ILE A 158 1.85 -14.68 -1.59
C ILE A 158 1.14 -13.68 -2.51
N VAL A 159 1.02 -14.03 -3.77
CA VAL A 159 0.28 -13.25 -4.79
C VAL A 159 -0.66 -14.22 -5.50
N GLU A 160 -1.91 -13.79 -5.69
CA GLU A 160 -2.93 -14.55 -6.42
C GLU A 160 -3.67 -13.65 -7.41
N ASP A 161 -3.95 -14.18 -8.59
CA ASP A 161 -4.82 -13.55 -9.58
C ASP A 161 -6.22 -14.10 -9.40
N ILE A 162 -7.18 -13.22 -9.16
CA ILE A 162 -8.58 -13.57 -8.86
C ILE A 162 -9.46 -13.04 -9.98
N ARG A 163 -10.27 -13.92 -10.55
CA ARG A 163 -11.30 -13.57 -11.51
C ARG A 163 -12.59 -13.25 -10.77
N LEU A 164 -13.14 -12.06 -11.00
CA LEU A 164 -14.42 -11.65 -10.46
C LEU A 164 -15.43 -11.53 -11.60
N PRO A 165 -16.62 -12.15 -11.51
CA PRO A 165 -17.65 -11.96 -12.51
C PRO A 165 -18.11 -10.50 -12.50
N ARG A 166 -18.16 -9.88 -13.67
CA ARG A 166 -18.76 -8.56 -13.89
C ARG A 166 -20.14 -8.78 -14.53
N GLY A 167 -21.11 -7.98 -14.18
CA GLY A 167 -22.43 -8.10 -14.80
C GLY A 167 -22.34 -8.10 -16.35
N GLY A 168 -22.88 -9.13 -17.00
CA GLY A 168 -22.69 -9.44 -18.41
C GLY A 168 -21.60 -10.50 -18.64
N ASP A 169 -21.12 -10.65 -19.89
CA ASP A 169 -20.09 -11.66 -20.24
C ASP A 169 -18.66 -11.26 -19.82
N GLY A 170 -18.49 -10.14 -19.11
CA GLY A 170 -17.18 -9.64 -18.72
C GLY A 170 -16.69 -10.20 -17.37
N ALA A 171 -15.38 -10.30 -17.23
CA ALA A 171 -14.72 -10.60 -15.97
C ALA A 171 -13.77 -9.45 -15.57
N GLN A 172 -13.66 -9.18 -14.29
CA GLN A 172 -12.62 -8.34 -13.74
C GLN A 172 -11.51 -9.23 -13.17
N TRP A 173 -10.28 -8.94 -13.50
CA TRP A 173 -9.13 -9.64 -12.95
C TRP A 173 -8.39 -8.75 -11.97
N LEU A 174 -8.29 -9.22 -10.73
CA LEU A 174 -7.52 -8.56 -9.69
C LEU A 174 -6.32 -9.41 -9.31
N ARG A 175 -5.14 -8.81 -9.33
CA ARG A 175 -3.93 -9.38 -8.73
C ARG A 175 -3.82 -8.87 -7.31
N ILE A 176 -3.83 -9.80 -6.36
CA ILE A 176 -3.79 -9.48 -4.94
C ILE A 176 -2.56 -10.09 -4.31
N GLY A 177 -1.71 -9.23 -3.74
CA GLY A 177 -0.54 -9.62 -3.00
C GLY A 177 -0.71 -9.36 -1.51
N VAL A 178 -0.10 -10.20 -0.67
CA VAL A 178 0.00 -10.01 0.76
C VAL A 178 1.41 -10.28 1.24
N ARG A 179 1.88 -9.46 2.19
CA ARG A 179 3.20 -9.64 2.83
C ARG A 179 3.17 -9.10 4.25
N GLY A 180 3.75 -9.85 5.20
CA GLY A 180 4.05 -9.34 6.53
C GLY A 180 5.21 -8.32 6.47
N LEU A 181 5.04 -7.18 7.12
CA LEU A 181 6.12 -6.20 7.27
C LEU A 181 6.97 -6.57 8.50
N PRO A 182 8.29 -6.31 8.46
CA PRO A 182 9.13 -6.45 9.64
C PRO A 182 8.64 -5.52 10.75
N GLU A 183 8.89 -5.90 12.01
CA GLU A 183 8.59 -5.04 13.15
C GLU A 183 9.55 -3.84 13.13
N PHE A 184 8.97 -2.64 13.19
CA PHE A 184 9.74 -1.41 13.33
C PHE A 184 9.80 -1.01 14.79
N ASP A 185 10.96 -0.52 15.25
CA ASP A 185 11.16 -0.01 16.60
C ASP A 185 10.04 0.94 17.04
N GLY A 186 9.32 0.54 18.10
CA GLY A 186 8.30 1.35 18.76
C GLY A 186 6.85 1.08 18.33
N ASP A 187 6.59 0.13 17.44
CA ASP A 187 5.22 -0.27 17.07
C ASP A 187 4.95 -1.72 17.54
N SER A 188 4.03 -1.87 18.47
CA SER A 188 3.74 -3.14 19.19
C SER A 188 2.96 -4.14 18.36
N GLY A 189 3.25 -4.31 17.06
CA GLY A 189 2.55 -5.33 16.27
C GLY A 189 3.04 -5.44 14.83
N ARG A 190 3.13 -6.68 14.36
CA ARG A 190 3.43 -6.96 12.95
C ARG A 190 2.35 -6.37 12.07
N LYS A 191 2.74 -5.48 11.14
CA LYS A 191 1.87 -4.95 10.10
C LYS A 191 1.85 -5.88 8.89
N ILE A 192 0.77 -5.82 8.14
CA ILE A 192 0.55 -6.59 6.92
C ILE A 192 0.27 -5.61 5.81
N ILE A 193 1.01 -5.70 4.71
CA ILE A 193 0.72 -4.94 3.49
C ILE A 193 -0.04 -5.83 2.51
N TRP A 194 -1.10 -5.28 1.98
CA TRP A 194 -1.89 -5.83 0.89
C TRP A 194 -1.72 -4.96 -0.33
N THR A 195 -1.57 -5.57 -1.48
CA THR A 195 -1.54 -4.89 -2.78
C THR A 195 -2.69 -5.40 -3.62
N VAL A 196 -3.37 -4.50 -4.33
CA VAL A 196 -4.50 -4.83 -5.22
C VAL A 196 -4.30 -4.08 -6.52
N GLU A 197 -4.21 -4.81 -7.61
CA GLU A 197 -4.01 -4.31 -8.96
C GLU A 197 -5.12 -4.83 -9.88
N ASP A 198 -5.73 -3.96 -10.66
CA ASP A 198 -6.66 -4.37 -11.73
C ASP A 198 -5.84 -4.71 -12.98
N ILE A 199 -5.74 -6.00 -13.28
CA ILE A 199 -5.01 -6.54 -14.42
C ILE A 199 -5.95 -6.96 -15.57
N THR A 200 -7.19 -6.49 -15.56
CA THR A 200 -8.19 -6.87 -16.57
C THR A 200 -7.72 -6.56 -17.97
N ARG A 201 -7.22 -5.33 -18.19
CA ARG A 201 -6.72 -4.91 -19.51
C ARG A 201 -5.54 -5.75 -20.00
N ASP A 202 -4.63 -6.10 -19.11
CA ASP A 202 -3.45 -6.91 -19.47
C ASP A 202 -3.87 -8.33 -19.85
N ARG A 203 -4.86 -8.89 -19.13
CA ARG A 203 -5.43 -10.20 -19.45
C ARG A 203 -6.18 -10.19 -20.77
N GLU A 204 -7.03 -9.20 -20.98
CA GLU A 204 -7.76 -9.02 -22.25
C GLU A 204 -6.79 -8.84 -23.43
N ALA A 205 -5.75 -8.04 -23.28
CA ALA A 205 -4.72 -7.86 -24.30
C ALA A 205 -3.98 -9.17 -24.62
N GLN A 206 -3.66 -9.95 -23.59
CA GLN A 206 -3.00 -11.25 -23.73
C GLN A 206 -3.92 -12.26 -24.45
N GLU A 207 -5.19 -12.33 -24.06
CA GLU A 207 -6.18 -13.21 -24.70
C GLU A 207 -6.40 -12.82 -26.17
N ASN A 208 -6.55 -11.54 -26.47
CA ASN A 208 -6.70 -11.05 -27.84
C ASN A 208 -5.47 -11.37 -28.70
N PHE A 209 -4.26 -11.23 -28.13
CA PHE A 209 -3.04 -11.59 -28.83
C PHE A 209 -3.01 -13.09 -29.22
N TYR A 210 -3.44 -13.99 -28.34
CA TYR A 210 -3.51 -15.40 -28.67
C TYR A 210 -4.58 -15.69 -29.75
N VAL A 211 -5.73 -15.03 -29.68
CA VAL A 211 -6.78 -15.16 -30.70
C VAL A 211 -6.27 -14.67 -32.06
N ASP A 212 -5.56 -13.55 -32.11
CA ASP A 212 -5.04 -13.01 -33.35
C ASP A 212 -3.90 -13.86 -33.91
N LEU A 213 -3.03 -14.41 -33.05
CA LEU A 213 -2.00 -15.35 -33.44
C LEU A 213 -2.62 -16.63 -34.06
N GLN A 214 -3.69 -17.14 -33.44
CA GLN A 214 -4.42 -18.30 -33.96
C GLN A 214 -5.02 -18.03 -35.35
N LYS A 215 -5.61 -16.85 -35.56
CA LYS A 215 -6.11 -16.44 -36.88
C LYS A 215 -5.00 -16.39 -37.93
N VAL A 216 -3.83 -15.85 -37.58
CA VAL A 216 -2.69 -15.80 -38.51
C VAL A 216 -2.25 -17.22 -38.91
N ILE A 217 -2.17 -18.14 -37.95
CA ILE A 217 -1.83 -19.54 -38.21
C ILE A 217 -2.89 -20.15 -39.16
N ASP A 218 -4.17 -19.90 -38.88
CA ASP A 218 -5.29 -20.41 -39.67
C ASP A 218 -5.25 -19.87 -41.13
N TYR A 219 -4.92 -18.58 -41.31
CA TYR A 219 -4.72 -18.00 -42.64
C TYR A 219 -3.53 -18.59 -43.39
N LEU A 220 -2.42 -18.88 -42.69
CA LEU A 220 -1.26 -19.52 -43.28
C LEU A 220 -1.57 -20.94 -43.68
N ASP A 221 -2.29 -21.69 -42.85
CA ASP A 221 -2.65 -23.10 -43.12
C ASP A 221 -3.56 -23.24 -44.32
N HIS A 222 -4.51 -22.31 -44.50
CA HIS A 222 -5.47 -22.33 -45.61
C HIS A 222 -5.09 -21.39 -46.76
N ALA A 223 -3.86 -20.87 -46.79
CA ALA A 223 -3.38 -20.04 -47.87
C ALA A 223 -3.45 -20.82 -49.22
N PRO A 224 -3.81 -20.21 -50.36
CA PRO A 224 -3.88 -20.85 -51.66
C PRO A 224 -2.50 -21.16 -52.27
N ALA A 225 -1.48 -21.16 -51.46
CA ALA A 225 -0.08 -21.44 -51.78
C ALA A 225 0.55 -22.39 -50.79
N GLY A 226 1.35 -23.35 -51.25
CA GLY A 226 2.11 -24.21 -50.38
C GLY A 226 3.22 -23.40 -49.68
N LEU A 227 3.19 -23.36 -48.34
CA LEU A 227 4.14 -22.66 -47.51
C LEU A 227 4.95 -23.63 -46.67
N PHE A 228 6.24 -23.39 -46.52
CA PHE A 228 7.06 -24.11 -45.55
C PHE A 228 8.11 -23.20 -44.94
N SER A 229 8.56 -23.58 -43.77
CA SER A 229 9.76 -23.00 -43.14
C SER A 229 10.79 -24.09 -42.84
N ALA A 230 12.08 -23.73 -42.95
CA ALA A 230 13.18 -24.61 -42.63
C ALA A 230 14.20 -23.90 -41.75
N ASN A 231 14.90 -24.65 -40.91
CA ASN A 231 16.02 -24.07 -40.13
C ASN A 231 17.31 -24.00 -41.00
N ALA A 232 18.37 -23.40 -40.43
CA ALA A 232 19.65 -23.22 -41.09
C ALA A 232 20.33 -24.54 -41.51
N ARG A 233 19.88 -25.70 -41.02
CA ARG A 233 20.36 -27.01 -41.38
C ARG A 233 19.52 -27.70 -42.47
N GLY A 234 18.56 -26.96 -43.06
CA GLY A 234 17.67 -27.47 -44.10
C GLY A 234 16.54 -28.39 -43.61
N ARG A 235 16.35 -28.53 -42.28
CA ARG A 235 15.23 -29.31 -41.73
C ARG A 235 13.97 -28.47 -41.74
N ILE A 236 12.90 -29.01 -42.33
CA ILE A 236 11.56 -28.40 -42.33
C ILE A 236 11.06 -28.31 -40.89
N GLN A 237 10.61 -27.15 -40.50
CA GLN A 237 10.03 -26.85 -39.17
C GLN A 237 8.52 -26.69 -39.24
N TYR A 238 8.01 -26.27 -40.39
CA TYR A 238 6.59 -26.02 -40.61
C TYR A 238 6.26 -26.22 -42.07
N ILE A 239 5.12 -26.82 -42.36
CA ILE A 239 4.43 -26.81 -43.65
C ILE A 239 2.95 -26.49 -43.41
N ASN A 240 2.32 -25.75 -44.31
CA ASN A 240 0.90 -25.52 -44.24
C ASN A 240 0.09 -26.71 -44.82
N SER A 241 -1.22 -26.73 -44.52
CA SER A 241 -2.11 -27.81 -45.00
C SER A 241 -2.12 -27.91 -46.52
N THR A 242 -2.11 -26.80 -47.25
CA THR A 242 -2.08 -26.77 -48.71
C THR A 242 -0.82 -27.45 -49.30
N LEU A 243 0.35 -27.25 -48.71
CA LEU A 243 1.55 -27.92 -49.18
C LEU A 243 1.55 -29.41 -48.79
N ALA A 244 1.05 -29.75 -47.61
CA ALA A 244 0.91 -31.12 -47.19
C ALA A 244 0.00 -31.90 -48.12
N ASP A 245 -1.15 -31.37 -48.48
CA ASP A 245 -2.09 -31.96 -49.43
C ASP A 245 -1.46 -32.16 -50.83
N TRP A 246 -0.72 -31.15 -51.32
CA TRP A 246 -0.03 -31.27 -52.62
C TRP A 246 1.04 -32.36 -52.62
N LEU A 247 1.67 -32.60 -51.48
CA LEU A 247 2.70 -33.61 -51.33
C LEU A 247 2.14 -34.97 -50.89
N GLY A 248 0.84 -35.07 -50.60
CA GLY A 248 0.18 -36.27 -50.12
C GLY A 248 0.51 -36.65 -48.67
N TYR A 249 0.89 -35.70 -47.85
CA TYR A 249 1.13 -35.91 -46.41
C TYR A 249 -0.12 -35.64 -45.59
N ASP A 250 -0.41 -36.50 -44.63
CA ASP A 250 -1.40 -36.27 -43.60
C ASP A 250 -0.74 -35.63 -42.37
N LEU A 251 -1.13 -34.38 -42.02
CA LEU A 251 -0.60 -33.66 -40.88
C LEU A 251 -1.21 -34.12 -39.54
N ALA A 252 -2.26 -34.95 -39.57
CA ALA A 252 -2.89 -35.52 -38.39
C ALA A 252 -2.36 -36.90 -37.98
N ALA A 253 -1.45 -37.48 -38.76
CA ALA A 253 -0.85 -38.79 -38.52
C ALA A 253 0.51 -38.68 -37.70
#